data_bb39a4667214884d419d1bbcaf87cb6a
#
_entry.id   bb39a4667214884d419d1bbcaf87cb6a
#
_cell.length_a   1.000
_cell.length_b   1.000
_cell.length_c   1.000
_cell.angle_alpha   90.00
_cell.angle_beta   90.00
_cell.angle_gamma   90.00
#
_symmetry.space_group_name_H-M   'P 1'
#
loop_
_entity.id
_entity.type
_entity.pdbx_description
1 polymer ?
#
loop_
_entity_poly.entity_id
_entity_poly.type
_entity_poly.pdbx_seq_one_letter_code
_entity_poly.pdbx_strand_id
1 'polypeptide(L)'
;MVKKQLRVDTSPDKQFLIDTFSRDASAIDCIFDLLDNSIDAGSAHLRFLGAKPDQEGLLKTYDPIEIKLFVSARGVKIVDNSGGMTSADLENSILKFGHRSAQPFSIGMYGVGLNRAIFKLGEHTTISTHTGTERSHVSLDMTSYRSDDDEWLIEGETESSKSQASTTIKITNPPASIVRHLSDTSFTDRLSTEASIRYCRFLERGLSLNINKNGIQPRSVVVRENGPFKPLTKDFQMPSGVRVSIVAGQHEEHRFKREPDYDKAINTALGSEYGWSVSCNGRVVVRADRSPKTGWDQNWHNEFNGFVGSVSFSAENGQLLPWNSPKNDVVVSDDTYQQVLEDMRQFTRNWRSFISSMKRQPKNSTIHPPPAKPKAPKKPPVKPKRRTSQKSITKPIGYRTVLPVDINEIYCSDKLLDLVHEAKRHDLYDCRYSGLALIRMLFEIGAAVFFIRHKLYQTMIDGCIKIEESSRGAPLSSKKKKDFYPSLSVLIDYLSQNYSDWDLGQAKMLKPSLDKFKHHKSDLNSAIHHPITTISTHKAISIRDEVMPVLRHFIEQ
;
A
#
# COMPACT_ATOMS: atom_id res chain seq x y z
N MET A 1 -18.60 0.39 52.34
CA MET A 1 -18.04 -0.55 51.34
C MET A 1 -16.56 -0.25 51.21
N VAL A 2 -15.70 -1.22 51.53
CA VAL A 2 -14.24 -1.07 51.37
C VAL A 2 -13.91 -1.30 49.91
N LYS A 3 -13.41 -0.26 49.20
CA LYS A 3 -12.92 -0.41 47.83
C LYS A 3 -11.64 -1.24 47.85
N LYS A 4 -11.66 -2.41 47.22
CA LYS A 4 -10.48 -3.24 47.01
C LYS A 4 -9.75 -2.76 45.75
N GLN A 5 -8.45 -2.47 45.91
CA GLN A 5 -7.60 -2.10 44.76
C GLN A 5 -7.34 -3.36 43.93
N LEU A 6 -7.65 -3.29 42.63
CA LEU A 6 -7.39 -4.36 41.67
C LEU A 6 -6.11 -4.01 40.89
N ARG A 7 -5.21 -4.97 40.73
CA ARG A 7 -4.08 -4.90 39.81
C ARG A 7 -4.34 -5.90 38.69
N VAL A 8 -4.33 -5.44 37.46
CA VAL A 8 -4.53 -6.25 36.26
C VAL A 8 -3.19 -6.39 35.57
N ASP A 9 -2.77 -7.63 35.34
CA ASP A 9 -1.58 -7.93 34.55
C ASP A 9 -1.93 -7.73 33.07
N THR A 10 -1.14 -6.91 32.38
CA THR A 10 -1.25 -6.60 30.93
C THR A 10 0.01 -6.97 30.19
N SER A 11 0.92 -7.76 30.80
CA SER A 11 2.13 -8.23 30.12
C SER A 11 1.76 -9.14 28.95
N PRO A 12 2.43 -8.99 27.80
CA PRO A 12 2.17 -9.83 26.64
C PRO A 12 2.75 -11.25 26.87
N ASP A 13 2.03 -12.25 26.40
CA ASP A 13 2.52 -13.62 26.30
C ASP A 13 3.65 -13.71 25.27
N LYS A 14 4.74 -14.41 25.64
CA LYS A 14 5.96 -14.51 24.84
C LYS A 14 5.73 -15.26 23.53
N GLN A 15 5.02 -16.40 23.60
CA GLN A 15 4.71 -17.21 22.42
C GLN A 15 3.78 -16.45 21.46
N PHE A 16 2.79 -15.74 22.01
CA PHE A 16 1.91 -14.88 21.22
C PHE A 16 2.67 -13.81 20.43
N LEU A 17 3.67 -13.16 21.05
CA LEU A 17 4.50 -12.18 20.35
C LEU A 17 5.33 -12.82 19.23
N ILE A 18 6.00 -13.96 19.52
CA ILE A 18 6.80 -14.70 18.55
C ILE A 18 5.92 -15.08 17.35
N ASP A 19 4.75 -15.66 17.60
CA ASP A 19 3.83 -16.10 16.57
C ASP A 19 3.29 -14.92 15.76
N THR A 20 2.90 -13.83 16.40
CA THR A 20 2.39 -12.63 15.73
C THR A 20 3.43 -12.01 14.81
N PHE A 21 4.68 -11.86 15.26
CA PHE A 21 5.73 -11.25 14.44
C PHE A 21 6.25 -12.18 13.33
N SER A 22 6.17 -13.50 13.50
CA SER A 22 6.65 -14.46 12.51
C SER A 22 5.60 -14.88 11.49
N ARG A 23 4.30 -14.84 11.83
CA ARG A 23 3.21 -15.41 11.04
C ARG A 23 3.05 -14.73 9.69
N ASP A 24 2.93 -13.40 9.68
CA ASP A 24 2.60 -12.62 8.50
C ASP A 24 3.85 -12.14 7.72
N ALA A 25 5.05 -12.39 8.27
CA ALA A 25 6.29 -12.02 7.61
C ALA A 25 6.72 -13.07 6.58
N SER A 26 7.07 -12.62 5.39
CA SER A 26 7.72 -13.47 4.39
C SER A 26 9.21 -13.66 4.70
N ALA A 27 9.81 -14.78 4.29
CA ALA A 27 11.25 -15.00 4.47
C ALA A 27 12.09 -13.90 3.80
N ILE A 28 11.65 -13.41 2.66
CA ILE A 28 12.36 -12.35 1.91
C ILE A 28 12.30 -11.00 2.64
N ASP A 29 11.16 -10.64 3.25
CA ASP A 29 11.04 -9.40 4.03
C ASP A 29 11.90 -9.45 5.29
N CYS A 30 11.98 -10.62 5.96
CA CYS A 30 12.88 -10.84 7.10
C CYS A 30 14.37 -10.66 6.72
N ILE A 31 14.76 -11.12 5.54
CA ILE A 31 16.13 -10.91 5.04
C ILE A 31 16.36 -9.42 4.74
N PHE A 32 15.37 -8.72 4.20
CA PHE A 32 15.48 -7.28 3.99
C PHE A 32 15.53 -6.49 5.29
N ASP A 33 14.87 -6.94 6.37
CA ASP A 33 15.04 -6.30 7.69
C ASP A 33 16.50 -6.39 8.19
N LEU A 34 17.17 -7.52 7.96
CA LEU A 34 18.60 -7.64 8.29
C LEU A 34 19.47 -6.69 7.47
N LEU A 35 19.20 -6.57 6.16
CA LEU A 35 19.90 -5.65 5.27
C LEU A 35 19.64 -4.18 5.64
N ASP A 36 18.38 -3.81 5.94
CA ASP A 36 18.01 -2.48 6.41
C ASP A 36 18.81 -2.08 7.66
N ASN A 37 18.96 -3.00 8.62
CA ASN A 37 19.74 -2.76 9.84
C ASN A 37 21.23 -2.56 9.57
N SER A 38 21.83 -3.35 8.67
CA SER A 38 23.24 -3.18 8.29
C SER A 38 23.49 -1.86 7.54
N ILE A 39 22.55 -1.41 6.70
CA ILE A 39 22.63 -0.12 6.00
C ILE A 39 22.50 1.05 6.99
N ASP A 40 21.59 0.94 7.95
CA ASP A 40 21.43 1.96 9.00
C ASP A 40 22.68 2.04 9.88
N ALA A 41 23.25 0.89 10.28
CA ALA A 41 24.51 0.82 11.02
C ALA A 41 25.65 1.47 10.24
N GLY A 42 25.78 1.17 8.94
CA GLY A 42 26.77 1.80 8.06
C GLY A 42 26.59 3.32 7.94
N SER A 43 25.33 3.76 7.79
CA SER A 43 24.99 5.18 7.76
C SER A 43 25.36 5.88 9.07
N ALA A 44 25.09 5.25 10.22
CA ALA A 44 25.44 5.78 11.53
C ALA A 44 26.94 5.85 11.73
N HIS A 45 27.66 4.80 11.36
CA HIS A 45 29.11 4.74 11.45
C HIS A 45 29.77 5.86 10.63
N LEU A 46 29.37 6.03 9.38
CA LEU A 46 29.90 7.11 8.54
C LEU A 46 29.58 8.50 9.08
N ARG A 47 28.39 8.70 9.64
CA ARG A 47 28.03 9.99 10.31
C ARG A 47 28.90 10.23 11.55
N PHE A 48 29.15 9.20 12.34
CA PHE A 48 30.06 9.28 13.48
C PHE A 48 31.48 9.70 13.03
N LEU A 49 31.92 9.27 11.84
CA LEU A 49 33.17 9.70 11.20
C LEU A 49 33.08 11.08 10.55
N GLY A 50 31.97 11.80 10.68
CA GLY A 50 31.78 13.16 10.20
C GLY A 50 31.08 13.33 8.85
N ALA A 51 30.59 12.24 8.23
CA ALA A 51 29.81 12.34 7.01
C ALA A 51 28.46 13.03 7.27
N LYS A 52 28.07 13.96 6.39
CA LYS A 52 26.80 14.70 6.51
C LYS A 52 25.81 14.21 5.44
N PRO A 53 24.53 14.04 5.83
CA PRO A 53 23.49 13.71 4.86
C PRO A 53 23.19 14.91 3.93
N ASP A 54 22.76 14.61 2.72
CA ASP A 54 22.20 15.58 1.81
C ASP A 54 20.73 15.95 2.18
N GLN A 55 20.06 16.68 1.31
CA GLN A 55 18.68 17.10 1.54
C GLN A 55 17.69 15.93 1.57
N GLU A 56 18.05 14.79 0.97
CA GLU A 56 17.23 13.57 0.97
C GLU A 56 17.60 12.59 2.10
N GLY A 57 18.50 12.99 2.98
CA GLY A 57 18.97 12.18 4.11
C GLY A 57 20.04 11.15 3.76
N LEU A 58 20.48 11.09 2.52
CA LEU A 58 21.49 10.15 2.06
C LEU A 58 22.89 10.73 2.17
N LEU A 59 23.88 9.90 2.48
CA LEU A 59 25.28 10.30 2.50
C LEU A 59 25.83 10.46 1.07
N LYS A 60 26.82 11.31 0.90
CA LYS A 60 27.48 11.53 -0.39
C LYS A 60 28.14 10.24 -0.91
N THR A 61 28.71 9.44 -0.01
CA THR A 61 29.26 8.13 -0.31
C THR A 61 29.02 7.17 0.86
N TYR A 62 28.84 5.91 0.54
CA TYR A 62 28.78 4.80 1.50
C TYR A 62 30.07 3.95 1.49
N ASP A 63 31.03 4.28 0.64
CA ASP A 63 32.36 3.67 0.71
C ASP A 63 33.05 4.08 2.03
N PRO A 64 33.64 3.15 2.80
CA PRO A 64 33.95 1.74 2.49
C PRO A 64 32.98 0.69 3.10
N ILE A 65 31.69 1.01 3.26
CA ILE A 65 30.72 0.06 3.86
C ILE A 65 30.51 -1.13 2.93
N GLU A 66 30.74 -2.33 3.45
CA GLU A 66 30.53 -3.59 2.77
C GLU A 66 29.58 -4.49 3.56
N ILE A 67 28.54 -5.02 2.89
CA ILE A 67 27.57 -5.96 3.45
C ILE A 67 27.61 -7.25 2.63
N LYS A 68 27.82 -8.38 3.31
CA LYS A 68 27.85 -9.73 2.71
C LYS A 68 26.70 -10.56 3.28
N LEU A 69 25.79 -10.97 2.41
CA LEU A 69 24.67 -11.85 2.74
C LEU A 69 24.90 -13.23 2.13
N PHE A 70 24.78 -14.26 2.95
CA PHE A 70 24.84 -15.66 2.54
C PHE A 70 23.52 -16.33 2.85
N VAL A 71 22.90 -16.93 1.82
CA VAL A 71 21.61 -17.63 1.89
C VAL A 71 21.80 -19.05 1.39
N SER A 72 21.40 -20.03 2.17
CA SER A 72 21.48 -21.45 1.82
C SER A 72 20.42 -22.26 2.58
N ALA A 73 20.22 -23.54 2.21
CA ALA A 73 19.36 -24.47 2.95
C ALA A 73 19.68 -24.58 4.46
N ARG A 74 20.90 -24.20 4.87
CA ARG A 74 21.35 -24.24 6.26
C ARG A 74 20.95 -22.99 7.05
N GLY A 75 20.46 -21.93 6.39
CA GLY A 75 20.09 -20.68 7.01
C GLY A 75 20.65 -19.44 6.30
N VAL A 76 20.65 -18.34 7.03
CA VAL A 76 21.05 -17.02 6.57
C VAL A 76 22.19 -16.49 7.44
N LYS A 77 23.21 -15.90 6.80
CA LYS A 77 24.29 -15.19 7.49
C LYS A 77 24.49 -13.82 6.84
N ILE A 78 24.50 -12.77 7.65
CA ILE A 78 24.87 -11.42 7.21
C ILE A 78 26.14 -10.98 7.93
N VAL A 79 27.02 -10.31 7.22
CA VAL A 79 28.28 -9.76 7.73
C VAL A 79 28.42 -8.33 7.20
N ASP A 80 28.71 -7.38 8.06
CA ASP A 80 29.00 -6.00 7.69
C ASP A 80 30.19 -5.45 8.49
N ASN A 81 30.78 -4.37 7.96
CA ASN A 81 31.86 -3.61 8.58
C ASN A 81 31.37 -2.25 9.13
N SER A 82 30.15 -2.18 9.59
CA SER A 82 29.41 -0.95 9.95
C SER A 82 29.71 -0.43 11.38
N GLY A 83 30.92 -0.61 11.88
CA GLY A 83 31.35 -0.06 13.18
C GLY A 83 31.12 -0.95 14.39
N GLY A 84 30.36 -2.04 14.26
CA GLY A 84 30.04 -2.96 15.37
C GLY A 84 28.96 -2.43 16.32
N MET A 85 28.59 -3.26 17.28
CA MET A 85 27.66 -2.95 18.39
C MET A 85 28.40 -3.06 19.70
N THR A 86 28.20 -2.11 20.61
CA THR A 86 28.76 -2.17 21.98
C THR A 86 28.01 -3.20 22.83
N SER A 87 28.65 -3.67 23.92
CA SER A 87 27.99 -4.52 24.92
C SER A 87 26.72 -3.83 25.46
N ALA A 88 26.78 -2.53 25.71
CA ALA A 88 25.64 -1.74 26.16
C ALA A 88 24.49 -1.69 25.13
N ASP A 89 24.78 -1.67 23.81
CA ASP A 89 23.77 -1.76 22.76
C ASP A 89 23.07 -3.12 22.77
N LEU A 90 23.83 -4.20 22.92
CA LEU A 90 23.28 -5.56 23.01
C LEU A 90 22.40 -5.74 24.23
N GLU A 91 22.81 -5.24 25.40
CA GLU A 91 22.08 -5.35 26.66
C GLU A 91 20.77 -4.54 26.66
N ASN A 92 20.75 -3.36 26.04
CA ASN A 92 19.69 -2.40 26.30
C ASN A 92 18.80 -2.07 25.09
N SER A 93 19.21 -2.42 23.86
CA SER A 93 18.51 -1.90 22.69
C SER A 93 18.26 -2.91 21.55
N ILE A 94 19.25 -3.64 21.10
CA ILE A 94 19.24 -4.33 19.78
C ILE A 94 18.18 -5.43 19.69
N LEU A 95 18.03 -6.24 20.75
CA LEU A 95 17.04 -7.34 20.80
C LEU A 95 15.77 -6.95 21.56
N LYS A 96 15.69 -5.73 22.09
CA LYS A 96 14.53 -5.27 22.84
C LYS A 96 13.40 -4.91 21.88
N PHE A 97 12.25 -5.54 22.06
CA PHE A 97 11.05 -5.27 21.25
C PHE A 97 10.62 -3.80 21.32
N GLY A 98 10.35 -3.23 20.15
CA GLY A 98 9.86 -1.86 20.06
C GLY A 98 10.89 -0.79 20.43
N HIS A 99 12.16 -1.17 20.65
CA HIS A 99 13.21 -0.19 20.83
C HIS A 99 13.49 0.51 19.49
N ARG A 100 13.15 1.78 19.40
CA ARG A 100 13.24 2.55 18.17
C ARG A 100 14.60 3.18 18.02
N SER A 101 15.15 3.14 16.81
CA SER A 101 16.37 3.86 16.51
C SER A 101 16.14 5.37 16.67
N ALA A 102 17.00 6.03 17.41
CA ALA A 102 17.06 7.50 17.51
C ALA A 102 17.86 8.14 16.37
N GLN A 103 18.38 7.33 15.43
CA GLN A 103 19.21 7.82 14.33
C GLN A 103 18.37 8.56 13.29
N PRO A 104 18.81 9.76 12.86
CA PRO A 104 18.11 10.49 11.82
C PRO A 104 18.18 9.75 10.49
N PHE A 105 17.10 9.81 9.71
CA PHE A 105 16.95 9.18 8.40
C PHE A 105 17.11 7.66 8.40
N SER A 106 16.83 7.00 9.53
CA SER A 106 16.88 5.55 9.65
C SER A 106 15.81 4.87 8.78
N ILE A 107 16.15 3.69 8.25
CA ILE A 107 15.22 2.79 7.58
C ILE A 107 14.52 1.90 8.64
N GLY A 108 15.28 1.41 9.63
CA GLY A 108 14.82 0.53 10.71
C GLY A 108 14.12 1.28 11.84
N MET A 109 12.82 1.58 11.71
CA MET A 109 12.15 2.48 12.66
C MET A 109 11.26 1.81 13.71
N TYR A 110 10.85 0.56 13.51
CA TYR A 110 9.86 -0.08 14.39
C TYR A 110 10.46 -0.85 15.56
N GLY A 111 11.77 -1.16 15.51
CA GLY A 111 12.46 -1.92 16.56
C GLY A 111 12.00 -3.38 16.70
N VAL A 112 11.49 -3.98 15.61
CA VAL A 112 11.01 -5.37 15.59
C VAL A 112 11.60 -6.19 14.44
N GLY A 113 12.32 -5.57 13.50
CA GLY A 113 12.80 -6.23 12.28
C GLY A 113 13.78 -7.37 12.57
N LEU A 114 14.76 -7.14 13.45
CA LEU A 114 15.73 -8.17 13.83
C LEU A 114 15.05 -9.35 14.54
N ASN A 115 14.18 -9.06 15.50
CA ASN A 115 13.44 -10.08 16.24
C ASN A 115 12.56 -10.91 15.29
N ARG A 116 11.86 -10.25 14.36
CA ARG A 116 11.06 -10.91 13.33
C ARG A 116 11.90 -11.84 12.45
N ALA A 117 13.08 -11.40 12.04
CA ALA A 117 14.00 -12.21 11.24
C ALA A 117 14.49 -13.44 12.02
N ILE A 118 14.88 -13.26 13.28
CA ILE A 118 15.31 -14.34 14.16
C ILE A 118 14.19 -15.39 14.32
N PHE A 119 12.98 -14.96 14.64
CA PHE A 119 11.86 -15.87 14.88
C PHE A 119 11.37 -16.62 13.64
N LYS A 120 11.54 -16.02 12.47
CA LYS A 120 11.07 -16.59 11.20
C LYS A 120 12.07 -17.50 10.52
N LEU A 121 13.35 -17.11 10.53
CA LEU A 121 14.34 -17.70 9.62
C LEU A 121 15.06 -18.93 10.17
N GLY A 122 15.05 -19.16 11.49
CA GLY A 122 15.69 -20.34 12.04
C GLY A 122 15.60 -20.50 13.56
N GLU A 123 16.04 -21.64 14.07
CA GLU A 123 15.93 -21.98 15.49
C GLU A 123 17.17 -21.57 16.31
N HIS A 124 18.34 -21.36 15.65
CA HIS A 124 19.54 -20.91 16.34
C HIS A 124 20.06 -19.62 15.73
N THR A 125 20.24 -18.60 16.56
CA THR A 125 20.83 -17.32 16.14
C THR A 125 22.07 -17.03 16.93
N THR A 126 23.15 -16.65 16.24
CA THR A 126 24.36 -16.11 16.86
C THR A 126 24.63 -14.71 16.33
N ILE A 127 24.96 -13.79 17.24
CA ILE A 127 25.39 -12.43 16.94
C ILE A 127 26.81 -12.30 17.48
N SER A 128 27.75 -12.03 16.58
CA SER A 128 29.14 -11.71 16.94
C SER A 128 29.48 -10.34 16.43
N THR A 129 29.94 -9.43 17.27
CA THR A 129 30.22 -8.05 16.92
C THR A 129 31.54 -7.58 17.51
N HIS A 130 32.20 -6.68 16.79
CA HIS A 130 33.46 -6.04 17.15
C HIS A 130 33.36 -4.53 16.95
N THR A 131 33.74 -3.75 17.94
CA THR A 131 33.77 -2.29 17.87
C THR A 131 35.18 -1.71 17.56
N GLY A 132 36.20 -2.55 17.50
CA GLY A 132 37.59 -2.13 17.47
C GLY A 132 38.29 -2.20 18.83
N THR A 133 37.54 -2.18 19.93
CA THR A 133 38.06 -2.26 21.31
C THR A 133 37.48 -3.42 22.11
N GLU A 134 36.31 -3.88 21.77
CA GLU A 134 35.62 -4.99 22.41
C GLU A 134 35.03 -5.94 21.36
N ARG A 135 34.88 -7.19 21.76
CA ARG A 135 34.18 -8.23 21.01
C ARG A 135 33.07 -8.76 21.90
N SER A 136 31.84 -8.82 21.39
CA SER A 136 30.71 -9.42 22.07
C SER A 136 30.12 -10.55 21.25
N HIS A 137 29.64 -11.57 21.95
CA HIS A 137 28.98 -12.74 21.37
C HIS A 137 27.69 -13.05 22.14
N VAL A 138 26.59 -13.23 21.41
CA VAL A 138 25.29 -13.63 21.95
C VAL A 138 24.79 -14.82 21.17
N SER A 139 24.28 -15.84 21.86
CA SER A 139 23.70 -17.03 21.26
C SER A 139 22.26 -17.22 21.76
N LEU A 140 21.34 -17.41 20.84
CA LEU A 140 19.92 -17.64 21.12
C LEU A 140 19.47 -18.96 20.51
N ASP A 141 18.98 -19.85 21.34
CA ASP A 141 18.24 -21.05 20.95
C ASP A 141 16.74 -20.81 21.14
N MET A 142 15.99 -20.89 20.05
CA MET A 142 14.56 -20.59 20.08
C MET A 142 13.74 -21.64 20.86
N THR A 143 14.23 -22.88 20.94
CA THR A 143 13.52 -23.95 21.69
C THR A 143 13.55 -23.63 23.17
N SER A 144 14.71 -23.34 23.73
CA SER A 144 14.85 -22.92 25.13
C SER A 144 14.16 -21.58 25.38
N TYR A 145 14.32 -20.61 24.49
CA TYR A 145 13.73 -19.29 24.64
C TYR A 145 12.20 -19.29 24.68
N ARG A 146 11.54 -20.18 23.91
CA ARG A 146 10.08 -20.37 23.94
C ARG A 146 9.58 -21.07 25.16
N SER A 147 10.35 -22.02 25.73
CA SER A 147 9.93 -22.84 26.87
C SER A 147 10.02 -22.12 28.21
N ASP A 148 10.72 -20.98 28.25
CA ASP A 148 10.90 -20.18 29.45
C ASP A 148 10.01 -18.95 29.40
N ASP A 149 8.77 -19.07 29.96
CA ASP A 149 7.77 -18.02 29.87
C ASP A 149 8.09 -16.76 30.70
N ASP A 150 8.89 -16.92 31.75
CA ASP A 150 9.17 -15.84 32.72
C ASP A 150 10.48 -15.08 32.44
N GLU A 151 11.40 -15.63 31.62
CA GLU A 151 12.70 -15.04 31.41
C GLU A 151 12.89 -14.49 29.97
N TRP A 152 13.00 -13.17 29.87
CA TRP A 152 13.26 -12.45 28.62
C TRP A 152 14.75 -12.15 28.41
N LEU A 153 15.63 -12.78 29.15
CA LEU A 153 17.06 -12.56 29.10
C LEU A 153 17.72 -13.56 28.14
N ILE A 154 18.75 -13.11 27.47
CA ILE A 154 19.63 -13.93 26.63
C ILE A 154 21.04 -13.72 27.14
N GLU A 155 21.73 -14.80 27.44
CA GLU A 155 23.11 -14.73 27.89
C GLU A 155 24.07 -14.43 26.75
N GLY A 156 25.10 -13.66 27.06
CA GLY A 156 26.16 -13.30 26.11
C GLY A 156 27.49 -13.07 26.82
N GLU A 157 28.56 -13.01 26.06
CA GLU A 157 29.91 -12.80 26.55
C GLU A 157 30.51 -11.58 25.86
N THR A 158 31.33 -10.81 26.59
CA THR A 158 32.11 -9.71 26.03
C THR A 158 33.55 -9.79 26.53
N GLU A 159 34.49 -9.48 25.64
CA GLU A 159 35.92 -9.44 25.92
C GLU A 159 36.60 -8.24 25.25
N SER A 160 37.68 -7.77 25.84
CA SER A 160 38.51 -6.76 25.18
C SER A 160 39.20 -7.37 23.96
N SER A 161 39.08 -6.71 22.82
CA SER A 161 39.63 -7.20 21.55
C SER A 161 40.07 -6.04 20.65
N LYS A 162 41.19 -6.18 20.02
CA LYS A 162 41.72 -5.23 19.02
C LYS A 162 41.56 -5.87 17.62
N SER A 163 40.42 -5.74 17.02
CA SER A 163 40.15 -6.21 15.65
C SER A 163 39.30 -5.21 14.90
N GLN A 164 39.27 -5.34 13.58
CA GLN A 164 38.45 -4.45 12.74
C GLN A 164 36.99 -4.54 13.14
N ALA A 165 36.35 -3.37 13.23
CA ALA A 165 34.92 -3.28 13.55
C ALA A 165 34.08 -4.05 12.53
N SER A 166 33.13 -4.85 13.02
CA SER A 166 32.27 -5.67 12.17
C SER A 166 31.12 -6.27 12.96
N THR A 167 30.05 -6.64 12.27
CA THR A 167 28.94 -7.43 12.83
C THR A 167 28.70 -8.67 11.97
N THR A 168 28.47 -9.79 12.63
CA THR A 168 28.03 -11.04 11.99
C THR A 168 26.78 -11.53 12.70
N ILE A 169 25.67 -11.65 11.97
CA ILE A 169 24.44 -12.31 12.44
C ILE A 169 24.27 -13.58 11.61
N LYS A 170 24.15 -14.72 12.29
CA LYS A 170 23.98 -16.03 11.67
C LYS A 170 22.75 -16.70 12.26
N ILE A 171 21.77 -17.03 11.41
CA ILE A 171 20.51 -17.72 11.75
C ILE A 171 20.53 -19.08 11.06
N THR A 172 20.45 -20.15 11.82
CA THR A 172 20.59 -21.54 11.36
C THR A 172 19.42 -22.41 11.80
N ASN A 173 19.39 -23.65 11.32
CA ASN A 173 18.29 -24.60 11.54
C ASN A 173 16.92 -24.02 11.15
N PRO A 174 16.74 -23.59 9.89
CA PRO A 174 15.46 -23.05 9.45
C PRO A 174 14.37 -24.13 9.46
N PRO A 175 13.11 -23.77 9.78
CA PRO A 175 11.95 -24.66 9.62
C PRO A 175 11.85 -25.21 8.20
N ALA A 176 11.25 -26.40 8.01
CA ALA A 176 11.15 -27.06 6.71
C ALA A 176 10.49 -26.21 5.61
N SER A 177 9.55 -25.35 5.98
CA SER A 177 8.93 -24.38 5.06
C SER A 177 9.93 -23.33 4.55
N ILE A 178 10.81 -22.86 5.43
CA ILE A 178 11.86 -21.88 5.09
C ILE A 178 12.98 -22.56 4.30
N VAL A 179 13.41 -23.80 4.67
CA VAL A 179 14.40 -24.56 3.90
C VAL A 179 14.03 -24.63 2.43
N ARG A 180 12.74 -24.94 2.12
CA ARG A 180 12.27 -25.01 0.73
C ARG A 180 12.49 -23.70 -0.04
N HIS A 181 12.23 -22.56 0.59
CA HIS A 181 12.49 -21.25 -0.01
C HIS A 181 13.98 -20.96 -0.18
N LEU A 182 14.78 -21.17 0.86
CA LEU A 182 16.22 -20.87 0.83
C LEU A 182 17.01 -21.79 -0.10
N SER A 183 16.49 -22.98 -0.42
CA SER A 183 17.10 -23.95 -1.34
C SER A 183 16.79 -23.65 -2.80
N ASP A 184 15.79 -22.82 -3.09
CA ASP A 184 15.37 -22.48 -4.44
C ASP A 184 16.29 -21.39 -5.02
N THR A 185 16.95 -21.69 -6.14
CA THR A 185 17.79 -20.71 -6.84
C THR A 185 17.01 -19.48 -7.27
N SER A 186 15.74 -19.65 -7.68
CA SER A 186 14.85 -18.56 -8.06
C SER A 186 14.59 -17.57 -6.90
N PHE A 187 14.64 -18.06 -5.66
CA PHE A 187 14.54 -17.21 -4.47
C PHE A 187 15.75 -16.26 -4.35
N THR A 188 16.96 -16.79 -4.53
CA THR A 188 18.20 -15.97 -4.49
C THR A 188 18.26 -14.97 -5.63
N ASP A 189 17.80 -15.35 -6.82
CA ASP A 189 17.75 -14.46 -7.99
C ASP A 189 16.73 -13.32 -7.77
N ARG A 190 15.57 -13.66 -7.23
CA ARG A 190 14.55 -12.67 -6.84
C ARG A 190 15.07 -11.74 -5.75
N LEU A 191 15.71 -12.29 -4.70
CA LEU A 191 16.31 -11.49 -3.63
C LEU A 191 17.35 -10.52 -4.16
N SER A 192 18.21 -10.97 -5.07
CA SER A 192 19.25 -10.14 -5.70
C SER A 192 18.63 -9.04 -6.57
N THR A 193 17.61 -9.39 -7.35
CA THR A 193 16.88 -8.42 -8.19
C THR A 193 16.17 -7.37 -7.33
N GLU A 194 15.48 -7.79 -6.27
CA GLU A 194 14.81 -6.84 -5.38
C GLU A 194 15.80 -5.97 -4.61
N ALA A 195 16.92 -6.52 -4.14
CA ALA A 195 17.97 -5.76 -3.47
C ALA A 195 18.58 -4.68 -4.39
N SER A 196 18.80 -5.02 -5.68
CA SER A 196 19.34 -4.09 -6.67
C SER A 196 18.45 -2.86 -6.88
N ILE A 197 17.16 -2.99 -6.63
CA ILE A 197 16.16 -1.94 -6.78
C ILE A 197 15.89 -1.22 -5.46
N ARG A 198 15.62 -2.00 -4.38
CA ARG A 198 15.28 -1.42 -3.06
C ARG A 198 16.38 -0.53 -2.53
N TYR A 199 17.65 -0.87 -2.82
CA TYR A 199 18.83 -0.17 -2.34
C TYR A 199 19.61 0.56 -3.44
N CYS A 200 19.03 0.75 -4.63
CA CYS A 200 19.74 1.36 -5.77
C CYS A 200 20.44 2.67 -5.40
N ARG A 201 19.79 3.53 -4.61
CA ARG A 201 20.33 4.84 -4.21
C ARG A 201 21.55 4.75 -3.29
N PHE A 202 21.63 3.72 -2.46
CA PHE A 202 22.81 3.43 -1.61
C PHE A 202 23.94 2.82 -2.45
N LEU A 203 23.60 1.88 -3.33
CA LEU A 203 24.54 1.23 -4.23
C LEU A 203 25.20 2.22 -5.21
N GLU A 204 24.42 3.15 -5.79
CA GLU A 204 24.91 4.24 -6.65
C GLU A 204 25.91 5.14 -5.93
N ARG A 205 25.82 5.23 -4.60
CA ARG A 205 26.69 6.03 -3.75
C ARG A 205 27.81 5.22 -3.09
N GLY A 206 28.12 4.04 -3.63
CA GLY A 206 29.28 3.26 -3.24
C GLY A 206 29.09 2.23 -2.14
N LEU A 207 27.82 1.96 -1.69
CA LEU A 207 27.57 0.81 -0.82
C LEU A 207 27.94 -0.49 -1.55
N SER A 208 28.79 -1.32 -0.95
CA SER A 208 29.10 -2.66 -1.45
C SER A 208 28.14 -3.68 -0.84
N LEU A 209 27.26 -4.27 -1.65
CA LEU A 209 26.37 -5.35 -1.25
C LEU A 209 26.65 -6.61 -2.07
N ASN A 210 26.92 -7.71 -1.38
CA ASN A 210 27.18 -9.01 -1.99
C ASN A 210 26.17 -10.04 -1.49
N ILE A 211 25.51 -10.77 -2.39
CA ILE A 211 24.60 -11.88 -2.07
C ILE A 211 25.21 -13.17 -2.65
N ASN A 212 25.51 -14.16 -1.79
CA ASN A 212 26.17 -15.40 -2.17
C ASN A 212 27.42 -15.16 -3.05
N LYS A 213 28.26 -14.18 -2.66
CA LYS A 213 29.48 -13.73 -3.36
C LYS A 213 29.25 -12.97 -4.68
N ASN A 214 28.01 -12.77 -5.11
CA ASN A 214 27.68 -11.99 -6.30
C ASN A 214 27.46 -10.54 -5.89
N GLY A 215 28.22 -9.61 -6.44
CA GLY A 215 28.06 -8.17 -6.21
C GLY A 215 26.77 -7.65 -6.83
N ILE A 216 25.98 -6.95 -6.04
CA ILE A 216 24.69 -6.38 -6.48
C ILE A 216 24.94 -5.02 -7.11
N GLN A 217 24.53 -4.86 -8.37
CA GLN A 217 24.59 -3.60 -9.09
C GLN A 217 23.28 -2.82 -8.92
N PRO A 218 23.33 -1.48 -8.84
CA PRO A 218 22.12 -0.66 -8.73
C PRO A 218 21.24 -0.80 -9.98
N ARG A 219 19.92 -0.84 -9.76
CA ARG A 219 18.93 -0.83 -10.83
C ARG A 219 17.94 0.30 -10.57
N SER A 220 18.33 1.49 -10.96
CA SER A 220 17.49 2.69 -10.91
C SER A 220 16.76 2.93 -12.23
N VAL A 221 15.64 3.61 -12.15
CA VAL A 221 14.89 4.05 -13.32
C VAL A 221 15.16 5.53 -13.53
N VAL A 222 15.65 5.89 -14.71
CA VAL A 222 16.06 7.25 -15.06
C VAL A 222 15.02 7.88 -15.98
N VAL A 223 14.65 9.13 -15.67
CA VAL A 223 13.79 9.96 -16.53
C VAL A 223 14.63 10.65 -17.59
N ARG A 224 14.21 10.54 -18.84
CA ARG A 224 14.89 11.13 -19.99
C ARG A 224 14.75 12.65 -19.99
N GLU A 225 15.87 13.37 -19.95
CA GLU A 225 15.89 14.84 -19.94
C GLU A 225 15.61 15.46 -21.30
N ASN A 226 16.20 14.90 -22.37
CA ASN A 226 16.18 15.44 -23.71
C ASN A 226 15.20 14.71 -24.65
N GLY A 227 14.08 14.23 -24.10
CA GLY A 227 13.02 13.55 -24.84
C GLY A 227 11.94 14.49 -25.36
N PRO A 228 10.99 13.96 -26.16
CA PRO A 228 9.82 14.71 -26.60
C PRO A 228 8.91 15.18 -25.45
N PHE A 229 8.93 14.46 -24.33
CA PHE A 229 8.26 14.86 -23.10
C PHE A 229 9.28 15.43 -22.13
N LYS A 230 9.11 16.67 -21.72
CA LYS A 230 9.98 17.28 -20.71
C LYS A 230 9.67 16.73 -19.32
N PRO A 231 10.69 16.36 -18.53
CA PRO A 231 10.50 15.93 -17.15
C PRO A 231 9.67 16.94 -16.36
N LEU A 232 8.78 16.41 -15.54
CA LEU A 232 8.02 17.16 -14.54
C LEU A 232 8.72 16.93 -13.19
N THR A 233 9.03 18.02 -12.50
CA THR A 233 9.69 17.98 -11.20
C THR A 233 8.94 18.84 -10.20
N LYS A 234 8.91 18.40 -8.94
CA LYS A 234 8.37 19.17 -7.82
C LYS A 234 9.09 18.79 -6.54
N ASP A 235 9.71 19.78 -5.89
CA ASP A 235 10.42 19.59 -4.62
C ASP A 235 9.81 20.53 -3.58
N PHE A 236 9.49 20.01 -2.41
CA PHE A 236 8.96 20.80 -1.31
C PHE A 236 9.19 20.12 0.04
N GLN A 237 9.02 20.90 1.12
CA GLN A 237 9.04 20.40 2.48
C GLN A 237 7.67 20.62 3.12
N MET A 238 7.17 19.58 3.77
CA MET A 238 5.92 19.65 4.52
C MET A 238 6.10 20.32 5.89
N PRO A 239 5.04 20.84 6.50
CA PRO A 239 5.11 21.40 7.87
C PRO A 239 5.58 20.37 8.92
N SER A 240 5.35 19.08 8.68
CA SER A 240 5.84 17.97 9.51
C SER A 240 7.36 17.79 9.48
N GLY A 241 8.06 18.46 8.56
CA GLY A 241 9.49 18.28 8.33
C GLY A 241 9.83 17.25 7.24
N VAL A 242 8.84 16.51 6.73
CA VAL A 242 9.04 15.57 5.62
C VAL A 242 9.38 16.33 4.34
N ARG A 243 10.46 15.94 3.69
CA ARG A 243 10.84 16.45 2.37
C ARG A 243 10.32 15.51 1.30
N VAL A 244 9.81 16.09 0.23
CA VAL A 244 9.25 15.35 -0.91
C VAL A 244 9.92 15.83 -2.19
N SER A 245 10.43 14.88 -2.97
CA SER A 245 10.91 15.12 -4.32
C SER A 245 10.13 14.23 -5.29
N ILE A 246 9.55 14.83 -6.32
CA ILE A 246 8.76 14.15 -7.35
C ILE A 246 9.42 14.43 -8.69
N VAL A 247 9.71 13.37 -9.44
CA VAL A 247 10.19 13.45 -10.82
C VAL A 247 9.39 12.47 -11.67
N ALA A 248 8.87 12.91 -12.83
CA ALA A 248 8.19 12.01 -13.74
C ALA A 248 8.40 12.42 -15.20
N GLY A 249 8.38 11.42 -16.09
CA GLY A 249 8.57 11.68 -17.51
C GLY A 249 8.68 10.42 -18.35
N GLN A 250 9.41 10.54 -19.44
CA GLN A 250 9.74 9.43 -20.33
C GLN A 250 10.93 8.67 -19.77
N HIS A 251 10.87 7.33 -19.79
CA HIS A 251 12.02 6.48 -19.47
C HIS A 251 13.21 6.78 -20.39
N GLU A 252 14.42 6.81 -19.85
CA GLU A 252 15.65 7.20 -20.59
C GLU A 252 15.83 6.42 -21.89
N GLU A 253 15.61 5.11 -21.87
CA GLU A 253 15.80 4.24 -23.04
C GLU A 253 14.53 4.09 -23.90
N HIS A 254 13.36 4.51 -23.42
CA HIS A 254 12.14 4.40 -24.22
C HIS A 254 12.17 5.33 -25.43
N ARG A 255 11.76 4.83 -26.60
CA ARG A 255 11.61 5.62 -27.82
C ARG A 255 10.20 5.45 -28.39
N PHE A 256 9.61 6.55 -28.83
CA PHE A 256 8.33 6.48 -29.55
C PHE A 256 8.57 6.02 -30.99
N LYS A 257 7.56 5.41 -31.62
CA LYS A 257 7.65 4.88 -33.00
C LYS A 257 8.17 5.85 -34.06
N ARG A 258 8.12 7.16 -33.80
CA ARG A 258 8.56 8.23 -34.72
C ARG A 258 9.92 8.81 -34.34
N GLU A 259 10.55 8.31 -33.32
CA GLU A 259 11.92 8.69 -32.96
C GLU A 259 12.92 7.85 -33.76
N PRO A 260 14.09 8.43 -34.13
CA PRO A 260 15.07 7.77 -35.00
C PRO A 260 15.52 6.40 -34.46
N ASP A 261 15.73 6.30 -33.16
CA ASP A 261 16.27 5.10 -32.51
C ASP A 261 15.17 4.21 -31.92
N TYR A 262 13.99 4.19 -32.53
CA TYR A 262 12.92 3.32 -32.07
C TYR A 262 13.24 1.85 -32.25
N ASP A 263 13.26 1.11 -31.14
CA ASP A 263 13.34 -0.36 -31.12
C ASP A 263 12.19 -0.95 -30.29
N LYS A 264 11.39 -1.79 -30.94
CA LYS A 264 10.28 -2.45 -30.29
C LYS A 264 10.72 -3.47 -29.22
N ALA A 265 11.86 -4.14 -29.44
CA ALA A 265 12.37 -5.14 -28.51
C ALA A 265 12.84 -4.48 -27.20
N ILE A 266 13.57 -3.37 -27.31
CA ILE A 266 13.99 -2.56 -26.15
C ILE A 266 12.76 -2.08 -25.39
N ASN A 267 11.79 -1.43 -26.05
CA ASN A 267 10.59 -0.95 -25.37
C ASN A 267 9.78 -2.08 -24.69
N THR A 268 9.81 -3.29 -25.25
CA THR A 268 9.12 -4.44 -24.65
C THR A 268 9.86 -4.91 -23.40
N ALA A 269 11.18 -4.96 -23.42
CA ALA A 269 12.02 -5.34 -22.28
C ALA A 269 11.85 -4.37 -21.09
N LEU A 270 11.66 -3.06 -21.37
CA LEU A 270 11.42 -2.03 -20.36
C LEU A 270 10.03 -2.11 -19.73
N GLY A 271 9.16 -3.00 -20.19
CA GLY A 271 7.77 -3.08 -19.75
C GLY A 271 7.56 -3.22 -18.25
N SER A 272 8.50 -3.85 -17.53
CA SER A 272 8.47 -4.02 -16.06
C SER A 272 8.97 -2.79 -15.28
N GLU A 273 9.45 -1.75 -15.95
CA GLU A 273 10.01 -0.54 -15.33
C GLU A 273 9.07 0.66 -15.41
N TYR A 274 8.06 0.61 -16.28
CA TYR A 274 7.10 1.68 -16.43
C TYR A 274 6.14 1.75 -15.24
N GLY A 275 5.88 2.95 -14.78
CA GLY A 275 5.00 3.24 -13.67
C GLY A 275 5.67 4.15 -12.63
N TRP A 276 5.04 4.26 -11.46
CA TRP A 276 5.56 5.04 -10.35
C TRP A 276 6.39 4.17 -9.41
N SER A 277 7.50 4.71 -8.94
CA SER A 277 8.28 4.17 -7.83
C SER A 277 8.24 5.14 -6.65
N VAL A 278 8.16 4.60 -5.44
CA VAL A 278 8.15 5.40 -4.21
C VAL A 278 9.29 4.94 -3.33
N SER A 279 10.05 5.89 -2.81
CA SER A 279 11.13 5.64 -1.85
C SER A 279 10.95 6.44 -0.57
N CYS A 280 11.37 5.86 0.55
CA CYS A 280 11.37 6.47 1.87
C CYS A 280 12.78 6.35 2.46
N ASN A 281 13.39 7.48 2.84
CA ASN A 281 14.78 7.56 3.30
C ASN A 281 15.75 6.79 2.39
N GLY A 282 15.59 6.93 1.06
CA GLY A 282 16.42 6.27 0.07
C GLY A 282 16.08 4.82 -0.26
N ARG A 283 15.26 4.13 0.56
CA ARG A 283 14.80 2.77 0.31
C ARG A 283 13.56 2.76 -0.56
N VAL A 284 13.59 2.07 -1.69
CA VAL A 284 12.42 1.92 -2.56
C VAL A 284 11.43 0.94 -1.93
N VAL A 285 10.19 1.40 -1.73
CA VAL A 285 9.09 0.63 -1.11
C VAL A 285 8.01 0.22 -2.11
N VAL A 286 7.82 1.01 -3.18
CA VAL A 286 6.94 0.68 -4.30
C VAL A 286 7.73 0.82 -5.60
N ARG A 287 7.55 -0.14 -6.51
CA ARG A 287 8.24 -0.14 -7.82
C ARG A 287 7.25 -0.24 -8.96
N ALA A 288 7.44 0.61 -9.98
CA ALA A 288 6.76 0.53 -11.28
C ALA A 288 5.26 0.30 -11.16
N ASP A 289 4.64 0.89 -10.15
CA ASP A 289 3.21 0.74 -9.87
C ASP A 289 2.37 1.55 -10.86
N ARG A 290 1.28 0.93 -11.31
CA ARG A 290 0.37 1.46 -12.35
C ARG A 290 -1.06 1.53 -11.86
N SER A 291 -1.24 1.46 -10.56
CA SER A 291 -2.56 1.45 -9.93
C SER A 291 -2.97 2.84 -9.44
N PRO A 292 -4.23 3.02 -9.07
CA PRO A 292 -4.71 4.27 -8.50
C PRO A 292 -4.01 4.70 -7.22
N LYS A 293 -3.40 3.78 -6.46
CA LYS A 293 -2.63 4.13 -5.27
C LYS A 293 -1.41 5.02 -5.58
N THR A 294 -0.94 5.03 -6.84
CA THR A 294 0.16 5.87 -7.32
C THR A 294 -0.28 6.89 -8.37
N GLY A 295 -1.57 7.24 -8.39
CA GLY A 295 -2.08 8.33 -9.21
C GLY A 295 -2.53 7.96 -10.62
N TRP A 296 -2.61 6.67 -10.98
CA TRP A 296 -3.24 6.21 -12.19
C TRP A 296 -4.75 6.07 -11.97
N ASP A 297 -5.50 7.11 -12.26
CA ASP A 297 -6.97 7.17 -12.15
C ASP A 297 -7.72 6.41 -13.25
N GLN A 298 -7.00 5.79 -14.17
CA GLN A 298 -7.50 4.91 -15.24
C GLN A 298 -6.65 3.65 -15.32
N ASN A 299 -7.24 2.58 -15.84
CA ASN A 299 -6.49 1.36 -16.13
C ASN A 299 -5.29 1.65 -17.03
N TRP A 300 -4.13 1.08 -16.69
CA TRP A 300 -2.96 1.17 -17.54
C TRP A 300 -3.25 0.56 -18.90
N HIS A 301 -2.91 1.29 -19.95
CA HIS A 301 -2.96 0.82 -21.32
C HIS A 301 -1.57 0.89 -21.94
N ASN A 302 -1.26 -0.02 -22.88
CA ASN A 302 0.05 -0.07 -23.54
C ASN A 302 0.47 1.24 -24.22
N GLU A 303 -0.49 2.13 -24.53
CA GLU A 303 -0.19 3.46 -25.07
C GLU A 303 0.55 4.36 -24.08
N PHE A 304 0.44 4.09 -22.77
CA PHE A 304 1.12 4.84 -21.71
C PHE A 304 2.53 4.31 -21.44
N ASN A 305 2.93 3.22 -22.11
CA ASN A 305 4.29 2.70 -22.02
C ASN A 305 5.32 3.80 -22.30
N GLY A 306 6.40 3.76 -21.55
CA GLY A 306 7.42 4.81 -21.55
C GLY A 306 7.29 5.78 -20.37
N PHE A 307 6.15 5.82 -19.65
CA PHE A 307 6.04 6.61 -18.43
C PHE A 307 6.84 6.00 -17.29
N VAL A 308 7.63 6.83 -16.65
CA VAL A 308 8.24 6.53 -15.35
C VAL A 308 8.12 7.73 -14.43
N GLY A 309 7.91 7.43 -13.15
CA GLY A 309 7.85 8.44 -12.11
C GLY A 309 8.51 7.96 -10.83
N SER A 310 9.11 8.86 -10.10
CA SER A 310 9.75 8.62 -8.82
C SER A 310 9.27 9.63 -7.80
N VAL A 311 8.87 9.16 -6.62
CA VAL A 311 8.60 9.99 -5.46
C VAL A 311 9.53 9.57 -4.33
N SER A 312 10.26 10.54 -3.78
CA SER A 312 11.16 10.34 -2.66
C SER A 312 10.63 11.10 -1.45
N PHE A 313 10.36 10.38 -0.38
CA PHE A 313 10.06 10.94 0.94
C PHE A 313 11.29 10.81 1.82
N SER A 314 11.68 11.87 2.52
CA SER A 314 12.78 11.81 3.48
C SER A 314 12.46 12.62 4.73
N ALA A 315 12.80 12.05 5.89
CA ALA A 315 12.61 12.67 7.19
C ALA A 315 13.63 12.14 8.20
N GLU A 316 14.09 12.99 9.11
CA GLU A 316 14.92 12.56 10.23
C GLU A 316 14.19 11.54 11.10
N ASN A 317 12.91 11.76 11.37
CA ASN A 317 12.05 10.79 12.02
C ASN A 317 11.32 9.93 10.98
N GLY A 318 11.74 8.69 10.79
CA GLY A 318 11.16 7.75 9.84
C GLY A 318 9.69 7.41 10.09
N GLN A 319 9.14 7.70 11.28
CA GLN A 319 7.72 7.51 11.60
C GLN A 319 6.79 8.46 10.86
N LEU A 320 7.32 9.56 10.34
CA LEU A 320 6.56 10.52 9.54
C LEU A 320 6.44 10.09 8.07
N LEU A 321 7.09 8.98 7.69
CA LEU A 321 7.11 8.49 6.31
C LEU A 321 5.94 7.54 6.04
N PRO A 322 5.35 7.57 4.85
CA PRO A 322 4.12 6.88 4.53
C PRO A 322 4.31 5.39 4.14
N TRP A 323 5.21 4.68 4.76
CA TRP A 323 5.45 3.25 4.51
C TRP A 323 4.75 2.34 5.53
N ASN A 324 4.45 1.12 5.14
CA ASN A 324 3.95 0.10 6.05
C ASN A 324 5.07 -0.54 6.88
N SER A 325 4.72 -1.31 7.92
CA SER A 325 5.71 -1.95 8.80
C SER A 325 6.70 -2.88 8.08
N PRO A 326 6.29 -3.70 7.08
CA PRO A 326 7.24 -4.49 6.29
C PRO A 326 8.05 -3.66 5.28
N LYS A 327 7.76 -2.37 5.11
CA LYS A 327 8.42 -1.46 4.16
C LYS A 327 8.39 -1.97 2.70
N ASN A 328 7.31 -2.63 2.34
CA ASN A 328 7.08 -3.18 0.99
C ASN A 328 5.90 -2.55 0.26
N ASP A 329 5.25 -1.56 0.89
CA ASP A 329 4.20 -0.74 0.30
C ASP A 329 4.05 0.59 1.06
N VAL A 330 3.24 1.49 0.50
CA VAL A 330 2.84 2.75 1.14
C VAL A 330 1.50 2.59 1.85
N VAL A 331 1.32 3.32 2.93
CA VAL A 331 0.03 3.48 3.61
C VAL A 331 -0.75 4.58 2.89
N VAL A 332 -1.64 4.19 1.98
CA VAL A 332 -2.37 5.14 1.12
C VAL A 332 -3.22 6.12 1.93
N SER A 333 -3.72 5.72 3.10
CA SER A 333 -4.49 6.59 3.99
C SER A 333 -3.65 7.57 4.82
N ASP A 334 -2.32 7.53 4.70
CA ASP A 334 -1.44 8.47 5.38
C ASP A 334 -1.60 9.88 4.80
N ASP A 335 -1.75 10.89 5.67
CA ASP A 335 -2.00 12.28 5.27
C ASP A 335 -0.85 12.85 4.43
N THR A 336 0.40 12.48 4.75
CA THR A 336 1.59 12.86 3.99
C THR A 336 1.51 12.33 2.57
N TYR A 337 1.12 11.06 2.43
CA TYR A 337 0.99 10.41 1.12
C TYR A 337 -0.17 11.00 0.30
N GLN A 338 -1.32 11.25 0.92
CA GLN A 338 -2.50 11.79 0.24
C GLN A 338 -2.23 13.16 -0.41
N GLN A 339 -1.46 14.03 0.26
CA GLN A 339 -1.08 15.33 -0.29
C GLN A 339 -0.23 15.19 -1.56
N VAL A 340 0.68 14.20 -1.58
CA VAL A 340 1.56 13.94 -2.73
C VAL A 340 0.84 13.20 -3.85
N LEU A 341 -0.13 12.37 -3.51
CA LEU A 341 -0.88 11.57 -4.48
C LEU A 341 -1.62 12.45 -5.51
N GLU A 342 -2.09 13.64 -5.14
CA GLU A 342 -2.71 14.55 -6.11
C GLU A 342 -1.71 15.12 -7.11
N ASP A 343 -0.48 15.41 -6.68
CA ASP A 343 0.60 15.79 -7.59
C ASP A 343 0.94 14.65 -8.56
N MET A 344 1.02 13.42 -8.07
CA MET A 344 1.25 12.23 -8.90
C MET A 344 0.12 12.07 -9.94
N ARG A 345 -1.15 12.26 -9.55
CA ARG A 345 -2.30 12.26 -10.47
C ARG A 345 -2.16 13.34 -11.54
N GLN A 346 -1.75 14.52 -11.16
CA GLN A 346 -1.55 15.62 -12.11
C GLN A 346 -0.43 15.29 -13.12
N PHE A 347 0.66 14.68 -12.68
CA PHE A 347 1.76 14.28 -13.54
C PHE A 347 1.35 13.17 -14.52
N THR A 348 0.57 12.19 -14.06
CA THR A 348 0.02 11.15 -14.96
C THR A 348 -0.97 11.73 -15.98
N ARG A 349 -1.80 12.71 -15.60
CA ARG A 349 -2.71 13.42 -16.53
C ARG A 349 -1.91 14.16 -17.60
N ASN A 350 -0.80 14.81 -17.23
CA ASN A 350 0.07 15.51 -18.18
C ASN A 350 0.70 14.54 -19.19
N TRP A 351 1.19 13.38 -18.71
CA TRP A 351 1.70 12.33 -19.60
C TRP A 351 0.62 11.85 -20.59
N ARG A 352 -0.56 11.52 -20.11
CA ARG A 352 -1.69 11.06 -20.93
C ARG A 352 -2.10 12.11 -21.98
N SER A 353 -2.13 13.39 -21.59
CA SER A 353 -2.42 14.50 -22.50
C SER A 353 -1.36 14.61 -23.59
N PHE A 354 -0.09 14.44 -23.23
CA PHE A 354 1.02 14.40 -24.19
C PHE A 354 0.86 13.22 -25.18
N ILE A 355 0.62 12.01 -24.71
CA ILE A 355 0.39 10.85 -25.59
C ILE A 355 -0.80 11.09 -26.54
N SER A 356 -1.89 11.66 -26.03
CA SER A 356 -3.07 12.00 -26.83
C SER A 356 -2.76 13.05 -27.91
N SER A 357 -1.92 14.03 -27.59
CA SER A 357 -1.47 15.06 -28.55
C SER A 357 -0.61 14.47 -29.66
N MET A 358 0.28 13.53 -29.30
CA MET A 358 1.13 12.84 -30.28
C MET A 358 0.34 12.02 -31.29
N LYS A 359 -0.76 11.40 -30.87
CA LYS A 359 -1.65 10.64 -31.76
C LYS A 359 -2.35 11.51 -32.80
N ARG A 360 -2.64 12.76 -32.46
CA ARG A 360 -3.33 13.72 -33.36
C ARG A 360 -2.42 14.34 -34.41
N GLN A 361 -1.10 14.25 -34.26
CA GLN A 361 -0.15 14.77 -35.22
C GLN A 361 -0.11 13.91 -36.49
N PRO A 362 0.07 14.52 -37.71
CA PRO A 362 0.19 13.76 -38.95
C PRO A 362 1.29 12.71 -38.90
N LYS A 363 1.07 11.54 -39.52
CA LYS A 363 1.98 10.39 -39.49
C LYS A 363 3.41 10.69 -39.98
N ASN A 364 3.60 11.73 -40.79
CA ASN A 364 4.88 12.09 -41.42
C ASN A 364 5.67 13.17 -40.66
N SER A 365 5.24 13.63 -39.50
CA SER A 365 6.03 14.58 -38.69
C SER A 365 7.03 13.86 -37.81
N THR A 366 8.32 14.18 -37.99
CA THR A 366 9.40 13.75 -37.08
C THR A 366 9.20 14.44 -35.72
N ILE A 367 9.31 13.67 -34.61
CA ILE A 367 9.18 14.24 -33.27
C ILE A 367 10.54 14.80 -32.86
N HIS A 368 10.65 16.13 -32.85
CA HIS A 368 11.82 16.83 -32.32
C HIS A 368 11.54 17.30 -30.88
N PRO A 369 12.54 17.37 -30.01
CA PRO A 369 12.41 18.05 -28.71
C PRO A 369 11.97 19.50 -28.94
N PRO A 370 11.08 20.08 -28.15
CA PRO A 370 10.66 21.46 -28.33
C PRO A 370 11.85 22.40 -28.16
N PRO A 371 12.02 23.39 -29.07
CA PRO A 371 13.09 24.37 -28.96
C PRO A 371 12.96 25.19 -27.68
N ALA A 372 14.09 25.48 -27.03
CA ALA A 372 14.14 26.32 -25.84
C ALA A 372 13.47 27.69 -26.14
N LYS A 373 12.42 28.02 -25.39
CA LYS A 373 11.72 29.32 -25.59
C LYS A 373 12.62 30.47 -25.17
N PRO A 374 12.76 31.53 -26.04
CA PRO A 374 13.38 32.78 -25.62
C PRO A 374 12.51 33.43 -24.53
N LYS A 375 13.14 34.02 -23.53
CA LYS A 375 12.46 34.81 -22.49
C LYS A 375 11.74 36.00 -23.13
N ALA A 376 10.42 35.99 -23.13
CA ALA A 376 9.61 37.12 -23.58
C ALA A 376 9.43 38.17 -22.48
N PRO A 377 9.36 39.48 -22.82
CA PRO A 377 9.22 40.56 -21.85
C PRO A 377 7.82 40.58 -21.23
N LYS A 378 7.76 40.91 -19.92
CA LYS A 378 6.53 41.03 -19.13
C LYS A 378 5.60 42.11 -19.69
N LYS A 379 4.35 41.73 -20.04
CA LYS A 379 3.24 42.68 -20.28
C LYS A 379 2.38 42.78 -19.02
N PRO A 380 1.79 43.96 -18.73
CA PRO A 380 1.01 44.21 -17.52
C PRO A 380 -0.37 43.53 -17.54
N PRO A 381 -1.02 43.35 -16.36
CA PRO A 381 -2.19 42.49 -16.20
C PRO A 381 -3.46 43.15 -16.79
N VAL A 382 -4.15 42.40 -17.65
CA VAL A 382 -5.49 42.73 -18.14
C VAL A 382 -6.53 42.06 -17.23
N LYS A 383 -7.50 42.85 -16.71
CA LYS A 383 -8.61 42.39 -15.88
C LYS A 383 -9.52 41.42 -16.63
N PRO A 384 -9.99 40.33 -16.01
CA PRO A 384 -10.84 39.36 -16.68
C PRO A 384 -12.28 39.87 -16.83
N LYS A 385 -12.81 39.82 -18.06
CA LYS A 385 -14.26 39.98 -18.33
C LYS A 385 -15.01 38.72 -17.89
N ARG A 386 -16.02 38.94 -17.06
CA ARG A 386 -16.99 37.98 -16.54
C ARG A 386 -17.75 37.30 -17.69
N ARG A 387 -17.54 36.02 -17.94
CA ARG A 387 -18.38 35.19 -18.81
C ARG A 387 -19.39 34.43 -17.97
N THR A 388 -20.66 34.59 -18.27
CA THR A 388 -21.81 33.90 -17.72
C THR A 388 -21.67 32.39 -17.92
N SER A 389 -21.83 31.64 -16.85
CA SER A 389 -21.72 30.20 -16.80
C SER A 389 -22.93 29.53 -17.44
N GLN A 390 -22.72 28.81 -18.54
CA GLN A 390 -23.58 27.68 -18.90
C GLN A 390 -23.25 26.53 -17.96
N LYS A 391 -24.27 26.02 -17.27
CA LYS A 391 -24.18 24.82 -16.43
C LYS A 391 -23.82 23.62 -17.30
N SER A 392 -22.55 23.22 -17.32
CA SER A 392 -22.16 21.89 -17.75
C SER A 392 -22.51 20.92 -16.63
N ILE A 393 -23.32 19.92 -16.93
CA ILE A 393 -23.57 18.76 -16.06
C ILE A 393 -22.24 18.01 -16.00
N THR A 394 -21.44 18.28 -14.98
CA THR A 394 -20.26 17.48 -14.65
C THR A 394 -20.74 16.13 -14.14
N LYS A 395 -20.46 15.07 -14.90
CA LYS A 395 -20.56 13.70 -14.39
C LYS A 395 -19.72 13.61 -13.11
N PRO A 396 -20.23 13.03 -12.01
CA PRO A 396 -19.46 12.87 -10.79
C PRO A 396 -18.21 12.05 -11.09
N ILE A 397 -17.08 12.47 -10.54
CA ILE A 397 -15.80 11.75 -10.60
C ILE A 397 -16.03 10.39 -9.93
N GLY A 398 -15.89 9.32 -10.70
CA GLY A 398 -16.15 7.97 -10.23
C GLY A 398 -15.15 7.55 -9.14
N TYR A 399 -15.62 7.35 -7.92
CA TYR A 399 -14.84 6.74 -6.84
C TYR A 399 -14.78 5.22 -7.02
N ARG A 400 -13.75 4.59 -6.48
CA ARG A 400 -13.48 3.13 -6.65
C ARG A 400 -14.22 2.25 -5.66
N THR A 401 -14.55 2.79 -4.50
CA THR A 401 -15.17 2.06 -3.39
C THR A 401 -16.64 1.74 -3.63
N VAL A 402 -17.18 0.81 -2.86
CA VAL A 402 -18.61 0.47 -2.89
C VAL A 402 -19.48 1.66 -2.47
N LEU A 403 -19.06 2.39 -1.44
CA LEU A 403 -19.69 3.66 -1.05
C LEU A 403 -18.68 4.81 -1.13
N PRO A 404 -19.13 6.05 -1.44
CA PRO A 404 -18.31 7.24 -1.35
C PRO A 404 -18.05 7.63 0.10
N VAL A 405 -16.94 8.32 0.35
CA VAL A 405 -16.53 8.73 1.71
C VAL A 405 -17.44 9.76 2.36
N ASP A 406 -18.18 10.54 1.55
CA ASP A 406 -19.07 11.63 1.97
C ASP A 406 -20.44 11.17 2.47
N ILE A 407 -20.74 9.88 2.51
CA ILE A 407 -21.98 9.34 3.07
C ILE A 407 -22.08 9.69 4.57
N ASN A 408 -23.23 10.30 4.95
CA ASN A 408 -23.53 10.64 6.31
C ASN A 408 -24.00 9.40 7.10
N GLU A 409 -23.36 9.13 8.24
CA GLU A 409 -23.52 7.92 9.04
C GLU A 409 -24.42 8.13 10.28
N ILE A 410 -24.94 9.34 10.50
CA ILE A 410 -25.65 9.73 11.74
C ILE A 410 -26.83 8.80 12.07
N TYR A 411 -27.46 8.22 11.07
CA TYR A 411 -28.63 7.36 11.24
C TYR A 411 -28.34 5.86 11.14
N CYS A 412 -27.10 5.44 11.10
CA CYS A 412 -26.75 4.04 11.03
C CYS A 412 -26.92 3.35 12.39
N SER A 413 -27.50 2.15 12.40
CA SER A 413 -27.35 1.21 13.52
C SER A 413 -25.95 0.62 13.52
N ASP A 414 -25.50 0.04 14.64
CA ASP A 414 -24.13 -0.52 14.77
C ASP A 414 -23.75 -1.41 13.59
N LYS A 415 -24.60 -2.38 13.24
CA LYS A 415 -24.37 -3.29 12.11
C LYS A 415 -24.33 -2.55 10.76
N LEU A 416 -25.18 -1.56 10.55
CA LEU A 416 -25.19 -0.79 9.30
C LEU A 416 -23.96 0.11 9.23
N LEU A 417 -23.49 0.65 10.35
CA LEU A 417 -22.29 1.47 10.46
C LEU A 417 -21.02 0.66 10.08
N ASP A 418 -20.90 -0.55 10.61
CA ASP A 418 -19.79 -1.45 10.24
C ASP A 418 -19.78 -1.73 8.74
N LEU A 419 -20.95 -2.03 8.15
CA LEU A 419 -21.06 -2.27 6.70
C LEU A 419 -20.75 -1.03 5.87
N VAL A 420 -21.14 0.16 6.32
CA VAL A 420 -20.82 1.44 5.67
C VAL A 420 -19.32 1.70 5.73
N HIS A 421 -18.67 1.47 6.87
CA HIS A 421 -17.23 1.61 7.02
C HIS A 421 -16.46 0.61 6.15
N GLU A 422 -16.92 -0.64 6.06
CA GLU A 422 -16.36 -1.64 5.16
C GLU A 422 -16.53 -1.20 3.69
N ALA A 423 -17.71 -0.74 3.30
CA ALA A 423 -18.02 -0.33 1.95
C ALA A 423 -17.26 0.92 1.48
N LYS A 424 -16.96 1.85 2.39
CA LYS A 424 -16.11 3.02 2.11
C LYS A 424 -14.64 2.65 1.85
N ARG A 425 -14.19 1.47 2.29
CA ARG A 425 -12.82 0.97 2.10
C ARG A 425 -12.71 -0.10 1.02
N HIS A 426 -13.82 -0.77 0.69
CA HIS A 426 -13.86 -1.92 -0.19
C HIS A 426 -13.74 -1.49 -1.66
N ASP A 427 -12.63 -1.86 -2.32
CA ASP A 427 -12.38 -1.55 -3.72
C ASP A 427 -13.22 -2.46 -4.65
N LEU A 428 -14.19 -1.86 -5.33
CA LEU A 428 -15.09 -2.56 -6.24
C LEU A 428 -14.41 -3.00 -7.54
N TYR A 429 -13.31 -2.36 -7.93
CA TYR A 429 -12.57 -2.72 -9.14
C TYR A 429 -11.80 -4.02 -8.98
N ASP A 430 -11.15 -4.19 -7.84
CA ASP A 430 -10.32 -5.34 -7.56
C ASP A 430 -11.13 -6.50 -6.96
N CYS A 431 -12.16 -6.18 -6.17
CA CYS A 431 -12.96 -7.14 -5.42
C CYS A 431 -14.46 -7.09 -5.82
N ARG A 432 -14.76 -7.16 -7.13
CA ARG A 432 -16.12 -6.92 -7.67
C ARG A 432 -17.20 -7.84 -7.12
N TYR A 433 -16.91 -9.11 -6.88
CA TYR A 433 -17.92 -10.06 -6.38
C TYR A 433 -18.29 -9.80 -4.92
N SER A 434 -17.31 -9.61 -4.05
CA SER A 434 -17.54 -9.22 -2.65
C SER A 434 -18.13 -7.81 -2.55
N GLY A 435 -17.72 -6.89 -3.44
CA GLY A 435 -18.33 -5.56 -3.53
C GLY A 435 -19.81 -5.59 -3.92
N LEU A 436 -20.21 -6.45 -4.86
CA LEU A 436 -21.63 -6.65 -5.21
C LEU A 436 -22.43 -7.30 -4.08
N ALA A 437 -21.83 -8.25 -3.34
CA ALA A 437 -22.43 -8.80 -2.14
C ALA A 437 -22.65 -7.72 -1.08
N LEU A 438 -21.67 -6.83 -0.89
CA LEU A 438 -21.75 -5.72 0.05
C LEU A 438 -22.81 -4.67 -0.36
N ILE A 439 -22.93 -4.35 -1.66
CA ILE A 439 -24.01 -3.52 -2.19
C ILE A 439 -25.38 -4.12 -1.84
N ARG A 440 -25.55 -5.42 -2.03
CA ARG A 440 -26.78 -6.11 -1.67
C ARG A 440 -27.08 -6.04 -0.18
N MET A 441 -26.10 -6.31 0.68
CA MET A 441 -26.25 -6.24 2.14
C MET A 441 -26.61 -4.82 2.60
N LEU A 442 -25.96 -3.80 2.05
CA LEU A 442 -26.25 -2.40 2.32
C LEU A 442 -27.67 -2.03 1.91
N PHE A 443 -28.14 -2.52 0.77
CA PHE A 443 -29.51 -2.27 0.32
C PHE A 443 -30.54 -2.93 1.24
N GLU A 444 -30.38 -4.23 1.55
CA GLU A 444 -31.32 -4.98 2.39
C GLU A 444 -31.34 -4.45 3.83
N ILE A 445 -30.18 -4.21 4.45
CA ILE A 445 -30.06 -3.75 5.84
C ILE A 445 -30.37 -2.26 5.94
N GLY A 446 -29.92 -1.44 4.97
CA GLY A 446 -30.23 -0.02 4.92
C GLY A 446 -31.73 0.23 4.82
N ALA A 447 -32.44 -0.49 3.95
CA ALA A 447 -33.90 -0.43 3.89
C ALA A 447 -34.53 -0.83 5.23
N ALA A 448 -34.12 -1.95 5.83
CA ALA A 448 -34.70 -2.39 7.13
C ALA A 448 -34.49 -1.32 8.22
N VAL A 449 -33.28 -0.75 8.36
CA VAL A 449 -32.97 0.30 9.35
C VAL A 449 -33.78 1.56 9.07
N PHE A 450 -33.92 1.97 7.80
CA PHE A 450 -34.75 3.09 7.40
C PHE A 450 -36.23 2.90 7.83
N PHE A 451 -36.81 1.74 7.50
CA PHE A 451 -38.20 1.45 7.87
C PHE A 451 -38.40 1.32 9.39
N ILE A 452 -37.44 0.79 10.15
CA ILE A 452 -37.46 0.78 11.62
C ILE A 452 -37.47 2.20 12.16
N ARG A 453 -36.60 3.07 11.67
CA ARG A 453 -36.48 4.47 12.10
C ARG A 453 -37.79 5.26 11.86
N HIS A 454 -38.42 5.03 10.72
CA HIS A 454 -39.69 5.66 10.38
C HIS A 454 -40.91 4.95 10.94
N LYS A 455 -40.76 3.92 11.78
CA LYS A 455 -41.84 3.11 12.40
C LYS A 455 -42.73 2.39 11.38
N LEU A 456 -42.22 2.11 10.20
CA LEU A 456 -42.95 1.46 9.09
C LEU A 456 -42.46 0.02 8.83
N TYR A 457 -41.58 -0.52 9.67
CA TYR A 457 -40.96 -1.83 9.43
C TYR A 457 -41.99 -2.95 9.37
N GLN A 458 -43.00 -2.97 10.29
CA GLN A 458 -44.03 -4.01 10.26
C GLN A 458 -44.89 -3.91 9.01
N THR A 459 -45.24 -2.69 8.60
CA THR A 459 -46.01 -2.44 7.35
C THR A 459 -45.27 -2.97 6.14
N MET A 460 -43.95 -2.74 6.07
CA MET A 460 -43.10 -3.26 5.01
C MET A 460 -43.06 -4.79 5.03
N ILE A 461 -42.89 -5.43 6.19
CA ILE A 461 -42.87 -6.89 6.32
C ILE A 461 -44.19 -7.51 5.89
N ASP A 462 -45.32 -6.94 6.34
CA ASP A 462 -46.67 -7.41 5.97
C ASP A 462 -46.92 -7.29 4.46
N GLY A 463 -46.46 -6.19 3.85
CA GLY A 463 -46.51 -6.00 2.41
C GLY A 463 -45.64 -7.01 1.65
N CYS A 464 -44.43 -7.26 2.12
CA CYS A 464 -43.56 -8.28 1.56
C CYS A 464 -44.12 -9.71 1.67
N ILE A 465 -44.80 -10.04 2.80
CA ILE A 465 -45.48 -11.33 2.98
C ILE A 465 -46.60 -11.50 1.94
N LYS A 466 -47.40 -10.47 1.70
CA LYS A 466 -48.49 -10.50 0.68
C LYS A 466 -47.89 -10.76 -0.72
N ILE A 467 -46.81 -10.11 -1.08
CA ILE A 467 -46.14 -10.32 -2.37
C ILE A 467 -45.62 -11.75 -2.48
N GLU A 468 -44.99 -12.28 -1.43
CA GLU A 468 -44.48 -13.65 -1.40
C GLU A 468 -45.59 -14.68 -1.50
N GLU A 469 -46.70 -14.50 -0.76
CA GLU A 469 -47.86 -15.36 -0.81
C GLU A 469 -48.53 -15.34 -2.20
N SER A 470 -48.64 -14.18 -2.81
CA SER A 470 -49.19 -14.03 -4.17
C SER A 470 -48.29 -14.74 -5.19
N SER A 471 -46.97 -14.60 -5.07
CA SER A 471 -46.01 -15.29 -5.95
C SER A 471 -46.06 -16.81 -5.81
N ARG A 472 -46.33 -17.34 -4.63
CA ARG A 472 -46.45 -18.79 -4.35
C ARG A 472 -47.78 -19.40 -4.66
N GLY A 473 -48.81 -18.57 -4.79
CA GLY A 473 -50.17 -19.03 -4.89
C GLY A 473 -50.73 -19.73 -3.64
N ALA A 474 -50.08 -19.60 -2.48
CA ALA A 474 -50.46 -20.22 -1.23
C ALA A 474 -50.02 -19.38 0.00
N PRO A 475 -50.79 -19.32 1.09
CA PRO A 475 -50.45 -18.59 2.29
C PRO A 475 -49.25 -19.21 3.03
N LEU A 476 -48.45 -18.36 3.67
CA LEU A 476 -47.34 -18.78 4.54
C LEU A 476 -47.89 -19.29 5.88
N SER A 477 -47.27 -20.33 6.45
CA SER A 477 -47.62 -20.79 7.79
C SER A 477 -47.29 -19.73 8.84
N SER A 478 -48.02 -19.75 9.98
CA SER A 478 -47.84 -18.78 11.08
C SER A 478 -46.41 -18.72 11.58
N LYS A 479 -45.69 -19.85 11.64
CA LYS A 479 -44.29 -19.91 11.99
C LYS A 479 -43.39 -19.20 10.97
N LYS A 480 -43.62 -19.40 9.67
CA LYS A 480 -42.89 -18.74 8.59
C LYS A 480 -43.16 -17.24 8.51
N LYS A 481 -44.35 -16.79 8.89
CA LYS A 481 -44.67 -15.35 8.97
C LYS A 481 -43.95 -14.67 10.13
N LYS A 482 -43.81 -15.36 11.27
CA LYS A 482 -43.12 -14.82 12.45
C LYS A 482 -41.64 -14.57 12.21
N ASP A 483 -40.98 -15.50 11.48
CA ASP A 483 -39.54 -15.46 11.19
C ASP A 483 -39.27 -14.96 9.76
N PHE A 484 -40.20 -14.24 9.15
CA PHE A 484 -40.10 -13.85 7.77
C PHE A 484 -39.08 -12.73 7.58
N TYR A 485 -38.14 -12.96 6.67
CA TYR A 485 -37.20 -11.97 6.15
C TYR A 485 -37.37 -11.91 4.62
N PRO A 486 -37.64 -10.74 4.01
CA PRO A 486 -37.89 -10.65 2.58
C PRO A 486 -36.61 -10.93 1.79
N SER A 487 -36.72 -11.72 0.73
CA SER A 487 -35.63 -11.81 -0.25
C SER A 487 -35.44 -10.48 -0.97
N LEU A 488 -34.23 -10.25 -1.52
CA LEU A 488 -33.95 -9.04 -2.31
C LEU A 488 -35.04 -8.78 -3.37
N SER A 489 -35.52 -9.86 -4.01
CA SER A 489 -36.59 -9.79 -5.00
C SER A 489 -37.89 -9.18 -4.45
N VAL A 490 -38.37 -9.75 -3.35
CA VAL A 490 -39.63 -9.36 -2.71
C VAL A 490 -39.52 -7.93 -2.16
N LEU A 491 -38.36 -7.58 -1.58
CA LEU A 491 -38.09 -6.26 -1.09
C LEU A 491 -38.15 -5.20 -2.21
N ILE A 492 -37.44 -5.45 -3.35
CA ILE A 492 -37.48 -4.55 -4.50
C ILE A 492 -38.91 -4.42 -5.07
N ASP A 493 -39.65 -5.52 -5.16
CA ASP A 493 -41.03 -5.49 -5.65
C ASP A 493 -41.94 -4.70 -4.72
N TYR A 494 -41.80 -4.84 -3.38
CA TYR A 494 -42.51 -4.01 -2.40
C TYR A 494 -42.17 -2.52 -2.56
N LEU A 495 -40.89 -2.18 -2.59
CA LEU A 495 -40.45 -0.78 -2.74
C LEU A 495 -40.95 -0.15 -4.04
N SER A 496 -41.00 -0.95 -5.13
CA SER A 496 -41.49 -0.48 -6.44
C SER A 496 -43.00 -0.23 -6.48
N GLN A 497 -43.77 -0.91 -5.62
CA GLN A 497 -45.23 -0.78 -5.55
C GLN A 497 -45.69 0.28 -4.55
N ASN A 498 -44.86 0.59 -3.54
CA ASN A 498 -45.25 1.42 -2.38
C ASN A 498 -44.28 2.59 -2.18
N TYR A 499 -44.03 3.39 -3.23
CA TYR A 499 -43.08 4.52 -3.14
C TYR A 499 -43.48 5.55 -2.06
N SER A 500 -44.78 5.81 -1.88
CA SER A 500 -45.29 6.76 -0.89
C SER A 500 -44.88 6.44 0.56
N ASP A 501 -44.52 5.17 0.83
CA ASP A 501 -44.19 4.72 2.18
C ASP A 501 -42.74 5.07 2.56
N TRP A 502 -41.89 5.36 1.56
CA TRP A 502 -40.46 5.52 1.82
C TRP A 502 -39.74 6.64 1.03
N ASP A 503 -40.37 7.26 0.05
CA ASP A 503 -39.69 8.21 -0.84
C ASP A 503 -39.44 9.60 -0.21
N LEU A 504 -40.10 9.93 0.88
CA LEU A 504 -40.06 11.23 1.57
C LEU A 504 -40.18 12.42 0.60
N GLY A 505 -40.97 12.29 -0.46
CA GLY A 505 -41.15 13.31 -1.50
C GLY A 505 -40.06 13.34 -2.59
N GLN A 506 -39.16 12.36 -2.61
CA GLN A 506 -38.06 12.29 -3.56
C GLN A 506 -38.30 11.31 -4.71
N ALA A 507 -39.54 10.92 -4.99
CA ALA A 507 -39.92 9.94 -6.01
C ALA A 507 -39.26 10.19 -7.38
N LYS A 508 -39.13 11.44 -7.82
CA LYS A 508 -38.50 11.80 -9.11
C LYS A 508 -37.04 11.34 -9.25
N MET A 509 -36.32 11.27 -8.13
CA MET A 509 -34.92 10.83 -8.10
C MET A 509 -34.79 9.34 -7.82
N LEU A 510 -35.57 8.83 -6.87
CA LEU A 510 -35.46 7.47 -6.34
C LEU A 510 -36.07 6.41 -7.28
N LYS A 511 -37.23 6.73 -7.91
CA LYS A 511 -37.90 5.80 -8.81
C LYS A 511 -37.04 5.34 -9.99
N PRO A 512 -36.39 6.22 -10.78
CA PRO A 512 -35.50 5.78 -11.85
C PRO A 512 -34.31 4.97 -11.37
N SER A 513 -33.78 5.25 -10.18
CA SER A 513 -32.68 4.52 -9.56
C SER A 513 -33.10 3.09 -9.17
N LEU A 514 -34.25 2.95 -8.49
CA LEU A 514 -34.77 1.65 -8.10
C LEU A 514 -35.17 0.80 -9.32
N ASP A 515 -35.80 1.41 -10.34
CA ASP A 515 -36.17 0.72 -11.58
C ASP A 515 -34.95 0.15 -12.31
N LYS A 516 -33.85 0.90 -12.39
CA LYS A 516 -32.58 0.40 -12.94
C LYS A 516 -32.02 -0.72 -12.08
N PHE A 517 -31.98 -0.54 -10.75
CA PHE A 517 -31.47 -1.57 -9.85
C PHE A 517 -32.27 -2.87 -9.93
N LYS A 518 -33.58 -2.81 -10.16
CA LYS A 518 -34.43 -3.97 -10.39
C LYS A 518 -33.96 -4.83 -11.55
N HIS A 519 -33.42 -4.26 -12.63
CA HIS A 519 -32.88 -5.00 -13.76
C HIS A 519 -31.60 -5.78 -13.41
N HIS A 520 -30.87 -5.39 -12.35
CA HIS A 520 -29.65 -6.06 -11.91
C HIS A 520 -29.85 -7.17 -10.88
N LYS A 521 -31.09 -7.49 -10.55
CA LYS A 521 -31.46 -8.50 -9.56
C LYS A 521 -30.84 -9.88 -9.89
N SER A 522 -30.88 -10.29 -11.16
CA SER A 522 -30.26 -11.54 -11.60
C SER A 522 -28.73 -11.50 -11.53
N ASP A 523 -28.12 -10.35 -11.86
CA ASP A 523 -26.67 -10.16 -11.79
C ASP A 523 -26.16 -10.28 -10.35
N LEU A 524 -26.85 -9.64 -9.39
CA LEU A 524 -26.52 -9.70 -7.96
C LEU A 524 -26.65 -11.10 -7.38
N ASN A 525 -27.73 -11.83 -7.75
CA ASN A 525 -27.88 -13.22 -7.34
C ASN A 525 -26.82 -14.12 -7.97
N SER A 526 -26.52 -13.94 -9.25
CA SER A 526 -25.49 -14.71 -9.95
C SER A 526 -24.09 -14.44 -9.43
N ALA A 527 -23.79 -13.22 -9.06
CA ALA A 527 -22.50 -12.86 -8.45
C ALA A 527 -22.22 -13.62 -7.15
N ILE A 528 -23.28 -13.98 -6.39
CA ILE A 528 -23.14 -14.65 -5.09
C ILE A 528 -23.30 -16.16 -5.19
N HIS A 529 -24.18 -16.65 -6.06
CA HIS A 529 -24.62 -18.04 -6.04
C HIS A 529 -24.25 -18.86 -7.29
N HIS A 530 -23.86 -18.22 -8.40
CA HIS A 530 -23.62 -18.95 -9.65
C HIS A 530 -22.11 -19.15 -9.90
N PRO A 531 -21.62 -20.41 -9.98
CA PRO A 531 -20.18 -20.68 -10.03
C PRO A 531 -19.50 -20.32 -11.37
N ILE A 532 -20.28 -20.10 -12.44
CA ILE A 532 -19.74 -19.91 -13.80
C ILE A 532 -19.94 -18.47 -14.31
N THR A 533 -20.92 -17.73 -13.76
CA THR A 533 -21.24 -16.39 -14.26
C THR A 533 -20.15 -15.38 -13.89
N THR A 534 -19.53 -14.78 -14.91
CA THR A 534 -18.54 -13.72 -14.70
C THR A 534 -19.18 -12.34 -14.88
N ILE A 535 -18.91 -11.44 -13.94
CA ILE A 535 -19.34 -10.05 -13.99
C ILE A 535 -18.12 -9.17 -14.23
N SER A 536 -18.19 -8.30 -15.25
CA SER A 536 -17.11 -7.35 -15.52
C SER A 536 -17.08 -6.24 -14.46
N THR A 537 -15.90 -5.67 -14.23
CA THR A 537 -15.73 -4.51 -13.33
C THR A 537 -16.62 -3.34 -13.76
N HIS A 538 -16.73 -3.06 -15.06
CA HIS A 538 -17.62 -2.02 -15.59
C HIS A 538 -19.09 -2.26 -15.21
N LYS A 539 -19.55 -3.49 -15.28
CA LYS A 539 -20.92 -3.86 -14.88
C LYS A 539 -21.15 -3.68 -13.38
N ALA A 540 -20.17 -4.06 -12.55
CA ALA A 540 -20.25 -3.87 -11.11
C ALA A 540 -20.32 -2.38 -10.73
N ILE A 541 -19.56 -1.53 -11.40
CA ILE A 541 -19.60 -0.08 -11.22
C ILE A 541 -20.95 0.50 -11.64
N SER A 542 -21.48 0.07 -12.80
CA SER A 542 -22.80 0.50 -13.27
C SER A 542 -23.89 0.18 -12.24
N ILE A 543 -23.88 -1.05 -11.69
CA ILE A 543 -24.83 -1.47 -10.63
C ILE A 543 -24.72 -0.56 -9.40
N ARG A 544 -23.50 -0.30 -8.94
CA ARG A 544 -23.24 0.60 -7.81
C ARG A 544 -23.79 2.00 -8.06
N ASP A 545 -23.44 2.60 -9.20
CA ASP A 545 -23.82 3.99 -9.52
C ASP A 545 -25.32 4.14 -9.69
N GLU A 546 -25.98 3.12 -10.23
CA GLU A 546 -27.43 3.13 -10.43
C GLU A 546 -28.24 2.98 -9.14
N VAL A 547 -27.72 2.22 -8.15
CA VAL A 547 -28.40 2.05 -6.85
C VAL A 547 -28.05 3.15 -5.85
N MET A 548 -27.00 3.92 -6.11
CA MET A 548 -26.46 4.90 -5.15
C MET A 548 -27.48 5.91 -4.60
N PRO A 549 -28.38 6.50 -5.41
CA PRO A 549 -29.39 7.41 -4.87
C PRO A 549 -30.30 6.75 -3.83
N VAL A 550 -30.68 5.49 -4.03
CA VAL A 550 -31.52 4.74 -3.08
C VAL A 550 -30.72 4.34 -1.84
N LEU A 551 -29.45 3.93 -1.98
CA LEU A 551 -28.58 3.62 -0.84
C LEU A 551 -28.37 4.86 0.05
N ARG A 552 -28.07 6.01 -0.56
CA ARG A 552 -27.96 7.27 0.19
C ARG A 552 -29.24 7.60 0.93
N HIS A 553 -30.38 7.45 0.28
CA HIS A 553 -31.67 7.70 0.91
C HIS A 553 -31.89 6.82 2.15
N PHE A 554 -31.62 5.52 2.07
CA PHE A 554 -31.80 4.62 3.21
C PHE A 554 -30.80 4.85 4.33
N ILE A 555 -29.58 5.29 4.02
CA ILE A 555 -28.51 5.50 4.99
C ILE A 555 -28.60 6.89 5.64
N GLU A 556 -28.89 7.93 4.84
CA GLU A 556 -28.77 9.34 5.25
C GLU A 556 -30.08 9.98 5.71
N GLN A 557 -31.25 9.37 5.47
CA GLN A 557 -32.57 9.86 5.83
C GLN A 557 -33.25 8.92 6.84
#